data_c5d68a1516e64563f1e8623ad48d96e9
#
_entry.id   c5d68a1516e64563f1e8623ad48d96e9
#
_cell.length_a   1.000
_cell.length_b   1.000
_cell.length_c   1.000
_cell.angle_alpha   90.00
_cell.angle_beta   90.00
_cell.angle_gamma   90.00
#
_symmetry.space_group_name_H-M   'P 1'
#
loop_
_entity.id
_entity.type
_entity.pdbx_description
1 polymer ?
#
loop_
_entity_poly.entity_id
_entity_poly.type
_entity_poly.pdbx_seq_one_letter_code
_entity_poly.pdbx_strand_id
1 'polypeptide(L)'
;FTLEETKNYEILKDYTKKSGFIVLQTRGVEGYDLAAPQYSTEMKASIEDEVKVYEFVLKDDYTKSAKISIKKQMSVNKDKYVPESGAEFQIIDPHGEVVDTLITDEKGEATSISLAIGVYTLHQIKGDPKHEMMEDEDVVLIKSDVHKTVTFGPYKDDENKIRIELVKRSSETKKLLNDAVYEIYDEDQDIVATLTTGTSGDGTAECYLPYGKYTIKETVAPAGYNMDDAEE
;
A
#
# COMPACT_ATOMS: atom_id res chain seq x y z
N PHE A 1 -12.12 49.69 -20.55
CA PHE A 1 -11.94 48.26 -20.42
C PHE A 1 -10.50 48.01 -19.91
N THR A 2 -10.35 47.78 -18.65
CA THR A 2 -9.09 47.24 -18.10
C THR A 2 -9.28 45.73 -17.96
N LEU A 3 -8.94 45.02 -19.02
CA LEU A 3 -8.78 43.59 -18.95
C LEU A 3 -7.37 43.35 -18.37
N GLU A 4 -7.33 43.00 -17.12
CA GLU A 4 -6.10 42.42 -16.55
C GLU A 4 -5.91 41.03 -17.17
N GLU A 5 -4.99 40.92 -18.10
CA GLU A 5 -4.52 39.62 -18.55
C GLU A 5 -3.88 38.89 -17.36
N THR A 6 -4.57 37.92 -16.83
CA THR A 6 -3.98 37.02 -15.87
C THR A 6 -3.11 36.01 -16.64
N LYS A 7 -2.06 35.47 -16.01
CA LYS A 7 -1.16 34.49 -16.62
C LYS A 7 -1.84 33.23 -17.16
N ASN A 8 -3.14 33.04 -16.88
CA ASN A 8 -3.89 31.81 -17.14
C ASN A 8 -4.97 31.96 -18.21
N TYR A 9 -5.23 33.18 -18.68
CA TYR A 9 -6.31 33.45 -19.62
C TYR A 9 -5.85 34.43 -20.70
N GLU A 10 -6.29 34.20 -21.93
CA GLU A 10 -6.18 35.13 -23.04
C GLU A 10 -7.55 35.53 -23.53
N ILE A 11 -7.67 36.78 -23.87
CA ILE A 11 -8.87 37.33 -24.49
C ILE A 11 -8.52 37.72 -25.91
N LEU A 12 -9.07 36.98 -26.86
CA LEU A 12 -8.79 37.12 -28.25
C LEU A 12 -9.99 37.83 -28.94
N LYS A 13 -9.69 38.69 -29.89
CA LYS A 13 -10.72 39.29 -30.73
C LYS A 13 -11.31 38.21 -31.63
N ASP A 14 -12.65 38.05 -31.60
CA ASP A 14 -13.34 37.18 -32.54
C ASP A 14 -13.41 37.84 -33.92
N TYR A 15 -12.47 37.46 -34.78
CA TYR A 15 -12.42 37.97 -36.13
C TYR A 15 -13.53 37.44 -37.07
N THR A 16 -14.27 36.43 -36.63
CA THR A 16 -15.37 35.86 -37.40
C THR A 16 -16.67 36.67 -37.27
N LYS A 17 -16.76 37.58 -36.30
CA LYS A 17 -17.94 38.42 -36.01
C LYS A 17 -17.55 39.88 -35.77
N LYS A 18 -18.42 40.82 -36.20
CA LYS A 18 -18.15 42.26 -36.18
C LYS A 18 -17.87 42.90 -34.80
N SER A 19 -18.25 42.22 -33.73
CA SER A 19 -18.00 42.68 -32.37
C SER A 19 -18.10 41.48 -31.41
N GLY A 20 -17.02 40.84 -31.14
CA GLY A 20 -17.00 39.75 -30.22
C GLY A 20 -15.56 39.46 -29.77
N PHE A 21 -15.45 38.75 -28.70
CA PHE A 21 -14.19 38.22 -28.21
C PHE A 21 -14.39 36.83 -27.69
N ILE A 22 -13.28 36.12 -27.62
CA ILE A 22 -13.18 34.74 -27.15
C ILE A 22 -12.37 34.78 -25.87
N VAL A 23 -12.84 34.15 -24.82
CA VAL A 23 -12.04 33.89 -23.60
C VAL A 23 -11.49 32.48 -23.70
N LEU A 24 -10.19 32.37 -23.69
CA LEU A 24 -9.46 31.12 -23.79
C LEU A 24 -8.63 30.94 -22.53
N GLN A 25 -8.82 29.82 -21.85
CA GLN A 25 -7.93 29.43 -20.78
C GLN A 25 -6.62 28.86 -21.38
N THR A 26 -5.49 29.46 -21.05
CA THR A 26 -4.18 29.04 -21.55
C THR A 26 -3.40 28.19 -20.57
N ARG A 27 -3.82 28.22 -19.28
CA ARG A 27 -3.20 27.43 -18.22
C ARG A 27 -4.27 26.97 -17.24
N GLY A 28 -4.38 25.67 -17.05
CA GLY A 28 -5.27 25.05 -16.08
C GLY A 28 -4.63 24.87 -14.71
N VAL A 29 -5.44 24.42 -13.77
CA VAL A 29 -4.98 23.88 -12.50
C VAL A 29 -4.52 22.43 -12.75
N GLU A 30 -3.45 22.02 -12.13
CA GLU A 30 -2.96 20.64 -12.24
C GLU A 30 -4.09 19.64 -11.85
N GLY A 31 -4.28 18.63 -12.68
CA GLY A 31 -5.35 17.64 -12.49
C GLY A 31 -6.70 18.03 -13.13
N TYR A 32 -6.76 19.15 -13.87
CA TYR A 32 -7.95 19.57 -14.57
C TYR A 32 -7.68 19.86 -16.06
N ASP A 33 -8.64 19.50 -16.92
CA ASP A 33 -8.59 19.88 -18.33
C ASP A 33 -8.87 21.37 -18.47
N LEU A 34 -8.32 22.00 -19.49
CA LEU A 34 -8.63 23.40 -19.78
C LEU A 34 -10.12 23.54 -20.12
N ALA A 35 -10.73 24.58 -19.60
CA ALA A 35 -12.11 24.92 -19.94
C ALA A 35 -12.27 25.16 -21.44
N ALA A 36 -13.41 24.77 -21.99
CA ALA A 36 -13.73 25.04 -23.38
C ALA A 36 -13.75 26.55 -23.63
N PRO A 37 -13.29 27.04 -24.81
CA PRO A 37 -13.35 28.44 -25.17
C PRO A 37 -14.79 29.00 -25.07
N GLN A 38 -14.93 30.19 -24.51
CA GLN A 38 -16.24 30.87 -24.42
C GLN A 38 -16.28 32.08 -25.31
N TYR A 39 -17.43 32.25 -26.00
CA TYR A 39 -17.62 33.27 -26.98
C TYR A 39 -18.61 34.35 -26.44
N SER A 40 -18.21 35.60 -26.42
CA SER A 40 -19.06 36.72 -25.94
C SER A 40 -20.37 36.86 -26.71
N THR A 41 -20.42 36.39 -27.95
CA THR A 41 -21.61 36.44 -28.80
C THR A 41 -22.69 35.41 -28.42
N GLU A 42 -22.34 34.41 -27.61
CA GLU A 42 -23.21 33.37 -27.09
C GLU A 42 -23.74 33.70 -25.70
N MET A 43 -23.31 34.82 -25.11
CA MET A 43 -23.62 35.23 -23.75
C MET A 43 -24.59 36.39 -23.74
N LYS A 44 -25.44 36.42 -22.70
CA LYS A 44 -26.27 37.59 -22.40
C LYS A 44 -25.42 38.58 -21.65
N ALA A 45 -25.38 39.84 -22.18
CA ALA A 45 -24.75 40.92 -21.46
C ALA A 45 -25.75 41.56 -20.48
N SER A 46 -25.27 41.88 -19.27
CA SER A 46 -25.92 42.82 -18.37
C SER A 46 -25.45 44.26 -18.63
N ILE A 47 -26.17 45.23 -18.13
CA ILE A 47 -25.75 46.64 -18.13
C ILE A 47 -25.64 47.07 -16.68
N GLU A 48 -24.45 47.43 -16.27
CA GLU A 48 -24.12 47.92 -14.93
C GLU A 48 -23.41 49.27 -15.09
N ASP A 49 -23.90 50.30 -14.43
CA ASP A 49 -23.33 51.66 -14.50
C ASP A 49 -23.06 52.16 -15.94
N GLU A 50 -24.01 51.95 -16.85
CA GLU A 50 -23.90 52.26 -18.29
C GLU A 50 -22.83 51.44 -19.05
N VAL A 51 -22.21 50.44 -18.39
CA VAL A 51 -21.22 49.58 -19.00
C VAL A 51 -21.85 48.22 -19.34
N LYS A 52 -21.53 47.71 -20.53
CA LYS A 52 -21.96 46.38 -20.95
C LYS A 52 -21.03 45.33 -20.34
N VAL A 53 -21.59 44.50 -19.44
CA VAL A 53 -20.85 43.46 -18.71
C VAL A 53 -21.15 42.09 -19.29
N TYR A 54 -20.13 41.29 -19.50
CA TYR A 54 -20.21 39.88 -19.88
C TYR A 54 -19.61 39.05 -18.76
N GLU A 55 -20.37 38.13 -18.22
CA GLU A 55 -19.87 37.17 -17.21
C GLU A 55 -19.41 35.89 -17.91
N PHE A 56 -18.18 35.51 -17.68
CA PHE A 56 -17.60 34.29 -18.17
C PHE A 56 -17.38 33.31 -16.98
N VAL A 57 -18.11 32.21 -17.01
CA VAL A 57 -17.94 31.13 -16.01
C VAL A 57 -17.18 29.99 -16.68
N LEU A 58 -15.89 29.94 -16.44
CA LEU A 58 -15.03 28.84 -16.92
C LEU A 58 -15.08 27.71 -15.89
N LYS A 59 -15.45 26.54 -16.36
CA LYS A 59 -15.48 25.32 -15.54
C LYS A 59 -14.46 24.36 -16.09
N ASP A 60 -13.51 24.00 -15.24
CA ASP A 60 -12.56 22.96 -15.55
C ASP A 60 -13.14 21.61 -15.14
N ASP A 61 -13.19 20.68 -16.06
CA ASP A 61 -13.51 19.30 -15.74
C ASP A 61 -12.23 18.60 -15.22
N TYR A 62 -12.41 17.65 -14.31
CA TYR A 62 -11.30 16.82 -13.89
C TYR A 62 -10.66 16.16 -15.12
N THR A 63 -9.34 16.30 -15.24
CA THR A 63 -8.59 15.47 -16.16
C THR A 63 -8.93 14.00 -15.88
N LYS A 64 -8.79 13.19 -16.90
CA LYS A 64 -8.92 11.74 -16.85
C LYS A 64 -8.33 11.22 -15.56
N SER A 65 -9.14 11.14 -14.52
CA SER A 65 -8.75 10.74 -13.19
C SER A 65 -9.53 9.51 -12.75
N ALA A 66 -8.92 8.72 -11.90
CA ALA A 66 -9.50 7.56 -11.25
C ALA A 66 -9.08 7.53 -9.79
N LYS A 67 -9.63 6.61 -8.99
CA LYS A 67 -9.20 6.38 -7.63
C LYS A 67 -8.56 5.00 -7.53
N ILE A 68 -7.53 4.90 -6.70
CA ILE A 68 -6.96 3.64 -6.27
C ILE A 68 -7.68 3.23 -4.99
N SER A 69 -8.18 2.00 -4.94
CA SER A 69 -8.61 1.35 -3.70
C SER A 69 -7.72 0.15 -3.45
N ILE A 70 -7.33 -0.07 -2.21
CA ILE A 70 -6.50 -1.21 -1.81
C ILE A 70 -7.26 -2.09 -0.83
N LYS A 71 -6.91 -3.38 -0.83
CA LYS A 71 -7.30 -4.35 0.20
C LYS A 71 -6.06 -4.92 0.83
N LYS A 72 -5.99 -4.87 2.16
CA LYS A 72 -4.85 -5.34 2.94
C LYS A 72 -5.29 -6.43 3.91
N GLN A 73 -4.47 -7.48 4.02
CA GLN A 73 -4.68 -8.61 4.91
C GLN A 73 -3.36 -8.99 5.58
N MET A 74 -3.46 -9.55 6.78
CA MET A 74 -2.33 -10.13 7.49
C MET A 74 -2.63 -11.59 7.86
N SER A 75 -1.62 -12.45 7.93
CA SER A 75 -1.77 -13.83 8.38
C SER A 75 -2.03 -13.88 9.89
N VAL A 76 -2.88 -14.78 10.32
CA VAL A 76 -3.12 -15.07 11.75
C VAL A 76 -2.76 -16.50 12.10
N ASN A 77 -2.60 -17.34 11.11
CA ASN A 77 -2.11 -18.71 11.16
C ASN A 77 -1.66 -19.09 9.75
N LYS A 78 -0.94 -20.19 9.63
CA LYS A 78 -0.61 -20.76 8.32
C LYS A 78 -1.88 -20.84 7.45
N ASP A 79 -1.84 -20.18 6.30
CA ASP A 79 -2.92 -20.16 5.29
C ASP A 79 -4.22 -19.41 5.66
N LYS A 80 -4.29 -18.74 6.82
CA LYS A 80 -5.45 -17.94 7.22
C LYS A 80 -5.08 -16.45 7.28
N TYR A 81 -5.81 -15.64 6.53
CA TYR A 81 -5.64 -14.19 6.47
C TYR A 81 -6.89 -13.47 6.97
N VAL A 82 -6.69 -12.37 7.65
CA VAL A 82 -7.75 -11.46 8.11
C VAL A 82 -7.47 -10.04 7.61
N PRO A 83 -8.49 -9.18 7.52
CA PRO A 83 -8.27 -7.77 7.19
C PRO A 83 -7.28 -7.12 8.16
N GLU A 84 -6.33 -6.35 7.64
CA GLU A 84 -5.41 -5.55 8.43
C GLU A 84 -5.88 -4.11 8.48
N SER A 85 -6.30 -3.67 9.67
CA SER A 85 -6.71 -2.29 9.95
C SER A 85 -5.52 -1.45 10.41
N GLY A 86 -5.45 -0.20 9.96
CA GLY A 86 -4.40 0.75 10.38
C GLY A 86 -3.06 0.59 9.65
N ALA A 87 -2.99 -0.25 8.62
CA ALA A 87 -1.85 -0.27 7.72
C ALA A 87 -1.80 1.03 6.91
N GLU A 88 -0.61 1.63 6.79
CA GLU A 88 -0.42 2.91 6.11
C GLU A 88 0.40 2.73 4.84
N PHE A 89 -0.08 3.35 3.76
CA PHE A 89 0.56 3.30 2.44
C PHE A 89 0.74 4.70 1.89
N GLN A 90 1.84 4.95 1.25
CA GLN A 90 2.04 6.11 0.38
C GLN A 90 1.77 5.73 -1.07
N ILE A 91 1.10 6.62 -1.79
CA ILE A 91 1.00 6.57 -3.24
C ILE A 91 2.03 7.55 -3.79
N ILE A 92 2.98 7.03 -4.53
CA ILE A 92 4.12 7.80 -5.06
C ILE A 92 3.96 7.90 -6.57
N ASP A 93 4.11 9.09 -7.10
CA ASP A 93 4.05 9.35 -8.54
C ASP A 93 5.37 8.99 -9.24
N PRO A 94 5.44 9.00 -10.60
CA PRO A 94 6.68 8.70 -11.33
C PRO A 94 7.82 9.69 -11.10
N HIS A 95 7.57 10.82 -10.44
CA HIS A 95 8.59 11.80 -10.08
C HIS A 95 9.16 11.57 -8.68
N GLY A 96 8.60 10.58 -7.95
CA GLY A 96 8.99 10.27 -6.58
C GLY A 96 8.28 11.11 -5.52
N GLU A 97 7.23 11.85 -5.89
CA GLU A 97 6.46 12.67 -4.97
C GLU A 97 5.30 11.85 -4.37
N VAL A 98 5.10 11.97 -3.05
CA VAL A 98 3.97 11.37 -2.37
C VAL A 98 2.72 12.18 -2.69
N VAL A 99 1.79 11.59 -3.45
CA VAL A 99 0.56 12.26 -3.88
C VAL A 99 -0.64 11.96 -2.99
N ASP A 100 -0.59 10.87 -2.22
CA ASP A 100 -1.60 10.53 -1.22
C ASP A 100 -1.06 9.57 -0.17
N THR A 101 -1.71 9.50 0.99
CA THR A 101 -1.44 8.53 2.04
C THR A 101 -2.73 7.84 2.45
N LEU A 102 -2.74 6.51 2.37
CA LEU A 102 -3.88 5.67 2.67
C LEU A 102 -3.72 5.02 4.04
N ILE A 103 -4.82 4.92 4.79
CA ILE A 103 -4.88 4.17 6.05
C ILE A 103 -6.04 3.20 5.93
N THR A 104 -5.78 1.91 6.12
CA THR A 104 -6.80 0.88 6.00
C THR A 104 -7.78 0.89 7.16
N ASP A 105 -9.06 0.68 6.85
CA ASP A 105 -10.15 0.59 7.81
C ASP A 105 -10.26 -0.82 8.44
N GLU A 106 -11.30 -1.06 9.23
CA GLU A 106 -11.58 -2.36 9.89
C GLU A 106 -11.79 -3.52 8.89
N LYS A 107 -12.06 -3.21 7.62
CA LYS A 107 -12.18 -4.20 6.54
C LYS A 107 -10.87 -4.41 5.78
N GLY A 108 -9.81 -3.71 6.19
CA GLY A 108 -8.54 -3.69 5.49
C GLY A 108 -8.60 -2.90 4.17
N GLU A 109 -9.56 -1.98 4.01
CA GLU A 109 -9.76 -1.22 2.78
C GLU A 109 -9.37 0.25 2.97
N ALA A 110 -8.76 0.83 1.93
CA ALA A 110 -8.52 2.26 1.85
C ALA A 110 -8.69 2.74 0.40
N THR A 111 -9.06 4.00 0.22
CA THR A 111 -9.29 4.58 -1.12
C THR A 111 -8.66 5.97 -1.21
N SER A 112 -7.96 6.22 -2.30
CA SER A 112 -7.26 7.47 -2.58
C SER A 112 -8.19 8.63 -2.92
N ILE A 113 -7.63 9.84 -2.93
CA ILE A 113 -8.16 10.96 -3.68
C ILE A 113 -8.24 10.61 -5.19
N SER A 114 -8.82 11.49 -5.99
CA SER A 114 -8.79 11.34 -7.46
C SER A 114 -7.39 11.62 -7.99
N LEU A 115 -6.80 10.65 -8.68
CA LEU A 115 -5.47 10.70 -9.26
C LEU A 115 -5.55 10.71 -10.79
N ALA A 116 -4.65 11.38 -11.46
CA ALA A 116 -4.54 11.29 -12.91
C ALA A 116 -4.29 9.84 -13.35
N ILE A 117 -4.69 9.49 -14.58
CA ILE A 117 -4.30 8.19 -15.13
C ILE A 117 -2.79 8.14 -15.33
N GLY A 118 -2.16 7.04 -14.95
CA GLY A 118 -0.71 6.88 -14.95
C GLY A 118 -0.24 5.71 -14.12
N VAL A 119 1.06 5.64 -13.93
CA VAL A 119 1.71 4.63 -13.06
C VAL A 119 1.99 5.27 -11.72
N TYR A 120 1.73 4.54 -10.65
CA TYR A 120 2.01 4.93 -9.28
C TYR A 120 2.67 3.77 -8.56
N THR A 121 3.53 4.06 -7.60
CA THR A 121 4.08 3.05 -6.70
C THR A 121 3.33 3.09 -5.37
N LEU A 122 2.85 1.95 -4.91
CA LEU A 122 2.35 1.75 -3.56
C LEU A 122 3.52 1.36 -2.66
N HIS A 123 3.77 2.15 -1.63
CA HIS A 123 4.82 1.94 -0.64
C HIS A 123 4.19 1.80 0.74
N GLN A 124 4.30 0.63 1.37
CA GLN A 124 3.80 0.40 2.73
C GLN A 124 4.78 0.99 3.74
N ILE A 125 4.31 1.94 4.56
CA ILE A 125 5.13 2.61 5.57
C ILE A 125 4.85 2.14 6.99
N LYS A 126 3.72 1.41 7.19
CA LYS A 126 3.34 0.86 8.47
C LYS A 126 2.42 -0.34 8.30
N GLY A 127 2.63 -1.35 9.12
CA GLY A 127 1.84 -2.57 9.24
C GLY A 127 1.88 -3.10 10.68
N ASP A 128 1.32 -4.27 10.89
CA ASP A 128 1.44 -4.97 12.16
C ASP A 128 2.92 -5.35 12.42
N PRO A 129 3.50 -5.03 13.59
CA PRO A 129 4.94 -5.24 13.84
C PRO A 129 5.37 -6.70 13.88
N LYS A 130 4.43 -7.65 13.92
CA LYS A 130 4.71 -9.09 13.87
C LYS A 130 4.73 -9.65 12.44
N HIS A 131 4.45 -8.80 11.45
CA HIS A 131 4.34 -9.20 10.05
C HIS A 131 5.40 -8.50 9.19
N GLU A 132 5.75 -9.15 8.08
CA GLU A 132 6.59 -8.54 7.06
C GLU A 132 5.74 -7.54 6.27
N MET A 133 6.27 -6.34 6.05
CA MET A 133 5.62 -5.38 5.17
C MET A 133 5.81 -5.81 3.71
N MET A 134 4.80 -5.54 2.86
CA MET A 134 4.93 -5.80 1.44
C MET A 134 6.04 -4.96 0.81
N GLU A 135 6.67 -5.49 -0.23
CA GLU A 135 7.55 -4.72 -1.10
C GLU A 135 6.75 -3.70 -1.92
N ASP A 136 7.45 -2.68 -2.42
CA ASP A 136 6.87 -1.68 -3.30
C ASP A 136 6.25 -2.33 -4.53
N GLU A 137 5.04 -1.90 -4.90
CA GLU A 137 4.33 -2.42 -6.06
C GLU A 137 3.80 -1.29 -6.95
N ASP A 138 4.02 -1.43 -8.25
CA ASP A 138 3.50 -0.49 -9.23
C ASP A 138 2.04 -0.79 -9.57
N VAL A 139 1.19 0.22 -9.46
CA VAL A 139 -0.22 0.18 -9.84
C VAL A 139 -0.48 1.13 -11.00
N VAL A 140 -1.28 0.69 -11.95
CA VAL A 140 -1.50 1.42 -13.19
C VAL A 140 -2.97 1.81 -13.34
N LEU A 141 -3.24 3.11 -13.45
CA LEU A 141 -4.53 3.65 -13.83
C LEU A 141 -4.54 3.93 -15.35
N ILE A 142 -5.39 3.26 -16.09
CA ILE A 142 -5.46 3.38 -17.55
C ILE A 142 -6.68 4.18 -18.01
N LYS A 143 -6.70 4.54 -19.29
CA LYS A 143 -7.76 5.38 -19.88
C LYS A 143 -9.17 4.84 -19.69
N SER A 144 -9.35 3.51 -19.58
CA SER A 144 -10.66 2.90 -19.30
C SER A 144 -11.11 3.04 -17.85
N ASP A 145 -10.23 3.48 -16.94
CA ASP A 145 -10.48 3.60 -15.50
C ASP A 145 -10.98 5.00 -15.12
N VAL A 146 -11.00 5.92 -16.06
CA VAL A 146 -11.48 7.29 -15.85
C VAL A 146 -12.84 7.30 -15.17
N HIS A 147 -12.95 8.07 -14.09
CA HIS A 147 -14.10 8.18 -13.18
C HIS A 147 -14.46 6.90 -12.41
N LYS A 148 -13.55 5.94 -12.34
CA LYS A 148 -13.74 4.69 -11.58
C LYS A 148 -12.85 4.66 -10.35
N THR A 149 -13.21 3.78 -9.43
CA THR A 149 -12.33 3.29 -8.37
C THR A 149 -11.80 1.92 -8.79
N VAL A 150 -10.48 1.80 -8.91
CA VAL A 150 -9.80 0.56 -9.27
C VAL A 150 -9.24 -0.07 -8.00
N THR A 151 -9.61 -1.32 -7.74
CA THR A 151 -9.17 -2.04 -6.54
C THR A 151 -7.97 -2.92 -6.85
N PHE A 152 -6.93 -2.79 -6.04
CA PHE A 152 -5.70 -3.59 -6.07
C PHE A 152 -5.59 -4.46 -4.83
N GLY A 153 -4.84 -5.54 -4.92
CA GLY A 153 -4.71 -6.54 -3.86
C GLY A 153 -5.74 -7.68 -3.98
N PRO A 154 -6.03 -8.48 -2.92
CA PRO A 154 -5.57 -8.23 -1.56
C PRO A 154 -4.06 -8.40 -1.39
N TYR A 155 -3.41 -7.41 -0.81
CA TYR A 155 -2.03 -7.47 -0.37
C TYR A 155 -1.95 -8.22 0.96
N LYS A 156 -1.01 -9.14 1.09
CA LYS A 156 -0.92 -10.05 2.22
C LYS A 156 0.42 -9.93 2.89
N ASP A 157 0.42 -9.69 4.20
CA ASP A 157 1.62 -9.74 5.01
C ASP A 157 1.66 -11.06 5.77
N ASP A 158 2.77 -11.77 5.64
CA ASP A 158 3.03 -12.99 6.39
C ASP A 158 3.67 -12.66 7.75
N GLU A 159 3.46 -13.55 8.73
CA GLU A 159 4.07 -13.40 10.04
C GLU A 159 5.60 -13.46 9.93
N ASN A 160 6.26 -12.54 10.60
CA ASN A 160 7.70 -12.56 10.79
C ASN A 160 8.10 -13.85 11.51
N LYS A 161 9.12 -14.53 11.00
CA LYS A 161 9.61 -15.77 11.58
C LYS A 161 11.00 -15.59 12.16
N ILE A 162 11.20 -16.22 13.32
CA ILE A 162 12.52 -16.38 13.93
C ILE A 162 13.09 -17.75 13.60
N ARG A 163 14.40 -17.80 13.38
CA ARG A 163 15.12 -19.06 13.28
C ARG A 163 15.45 -19.56 14.69
N ILE A 164 15.00 -20.75 15.02
CA ILE A 164 15.35 -21.46 16.24
C ILE A 164 16.39 -22.50 15.86
N GLU A 165 17.54 -22.46 16.50
CA GLU A 165 18.62 -23.47 16.35
C GLU A 165 18.78 -24.17 17.67
N LEU A 166 18.64 -25.50 17.65
CA LEU A 166 18.82 -26.39 18.79
C LEU A 166 20.13 -27.15 18.63
N VAL A 167 20.93 -27.19 19.69
CA VAL A 167 22.21 -27.88 19.71
C VAL A 167 22.27 -28.85 20.89
N LYS A 168 22.28 -30.17 20.64
CA LYS A 168 22.41 -31.19 21.69
C LYS A 168 23.85 -31.55 21.90
N ARG A 169 24.27 -31.50 23.17
CA ARG A 169 25.64 -31.89 23.59
C ARG A 169 25.61 -32.80 24.80
N SER A 170 26.57 -33.71 24.88
CA SER A 170 26.86 -34.46 26.11
C SER A 170 27.31 -33.51 27.21
N SER A 171 26.74 -33.60 28.39
CA SER A 171 27.14 -32.81 29.57
C SER A 171 28.58 -33.07 30.00
N GLU A 172 29.06 -34.33 29.83
CA GLU A 172 30.39 -34.75 30.23
C GLU A 172 31.45 -34.49 29.14
N THR A 173 31.21 -35.02 27.93
CA THR A 173 32.24 -35.00 26.86
C THR A 173 32.17 -33.77 25.99
N LYS A 174 31.11 -32.97 26.07
CA LYS A 174 30.80 -31.79 25.22
C LYS A 174 30.65 -32.12 23.73
N LYS A 175 30.68 -33.42 23.38
CA LYS A 175 30.46 -33.84 21.99
C LYS A 175 29.00 -33.56 21.58
N LEU A 176 28.82 -33.26 20.31
CA LEU A 176 27.50 -33.12 19.68
C LEU A 176 26.80 -34.47 19.64
N LEU A 177 25.49 -34.48 19.88
CA LEU A 177 24.68 -35.69 19.94
C LEU A 177 23.56 -35.62 18.89
N ASN A 178 23.50 -36.68 18.09
CA ASN A 178 22.47 -36.86 17.07
C ASN A 178 21.30 -37.66 17.64
N ASP A 179 20.19 -37.70 16.89
CA ASP A 179 18.99 -38.52 17.14
C ASP A 179 18.22 -38.15 18.41
N ALA A 180 18.48 -36.99 19.03
CA ALA A 180 17.57 -36.44 20.03
C ALA A 180 16.36 -35.84 19.32
N VAL A 181 15.15 -36.12 19.83
CA VAL A 181 13.90 -35.55 19.31
C VAL A 181 13.34 -34.55 20.29
N TYR A 182 12.96 -33.38 19.77
CA TYR A 182 12.34 -32.32 20.52
C TYR A 182 11.01 -31.93 19.87
N GLU A 183 10.01 -31.70 20.70
CA GLU A 183 8.75 -31.10 20.29
C GLU A 183 8.68 -29.67 20.82
N ILE A 184 8.23 -28.75 19.97
CA ILE A 184 8.03 -27.35 20.30
C ILE A 184 6.53 -27.10 20.36
N TYR A 185 6.07 -26.58 21.49
CA TYR A 185 4.67 -26.28 21.79
C TYR A 185 4.47 -24.78 21.83
N ASP A 186 3.33 -24.30 21.34
CA ASP A 186 2.90 -22.93 21.50
C ASP A 186 2.21 -22.70 22.87
N GLU A 187 1.65 -21.51 23.06
CA GLU A 187 0.94 -21.17 24.32
C GLU A 187 -0.35 -21.97 24.53
N ASP A 188 -0.96 -22.48 23.46
CA ASP A 188 -2.16 -23.33 23.49
C ASP A 188 -1.82 -24.80 23.69
N GLN A 189 -0.54 -25.14 23.87
CA GLN A 189 -0.01 -26.51 24.02
C GLN A 189 -0.15 -27.35 22.74
N ASP A 190 -0.27 -26.72 21.58
CA ASP A 190 -0.23 -27.40 20.29
C ASP A 190 1.20 -27.57 19.82
N ILE A 191 1.51 -28.75 19.22
CA ILE A 191 2.83 -29.02 18.65
C ILE A 191 2.97 -28.24 17.34
N VAL A 192 3.86 -27.25 17.34
CA VAL A 192 4.14 -26.40 16.16
C VAL A 192 5.36 -26.82 15.36
N ALA A 193 6.27 -27.60 15.99
CA ALA A 193 7.41 -28.18 15.29
C ALA A 193 7.91 -29.44 16.04
N THR A 194 8.52 -30.36 15.28
CA THR A 194 9.28 -31.50 15.80
C THR A 194 10.67 -31.46 15.18
N LEU A 195 11.71 -31.45 16.01
CA LEU A 195 13.11 -31.36 15.61
C LEU A 195 13.88 -32.62 15.97
N THR A 196 14.68 -33.13 15.05
CA THR A 196 15.58 -34.22 15.32
C THR A 196 17.02 -33.75 15.10
N THR A 197 17.87 -33.82 16.16
CA THR A 197 19.27 -33.40 16.06
C THR A 197 20.07 -34.32 15.16
N GLY A 198 21.01 -33.75 14.40
CA GLY A 198 21.95 -34.51 13.57
C GLY A 198 21.38 -34.96 12.24
N THR A 199 20.24 -34.49 11.78
CA THR A 199 19.77 -34.67 10.38
C THR A 199 20.79 -34.14 9.38
N SER A 200 21.58 -33.14 9.79
CA SER A 200 22.73 -32.61 9.05
C SER A 200 24.07 -33.25 9.49
N GLY A 201 24.05 -34.22 10.43
CA GLY A 201 25.25 -34.95 10.91
C GLY A 201 26.06 -34.23 11.98
N ASP A 202 25.59 -33.12 12.54
CA ASP A 202 26.34 -32.20 13.41
C ASP A 202 25.72 -31.96 14.79
N GLY A 203 24.73 -32.78 15.21
CA GLY A 203 24.05 -32.64 16.50
C GLY A 203 23.16 -31.40 16.62
N THR A 204 22.86 -30.77 15.51
CA THR A 204 21.98 -29.61 15.46
C THR A 204 20.64 -29.90 14.78
N ALA A 205 19.66 -29.08 15.04
CA ALA A 205 18.38 -29.04 14.32
C ALA A 205 17.87 -27.62 14.31
N GLU A 206 17.09 -27.26 13.30
CA GLU A 206 16.53 -25.91 13.18
C GLU A 206 15.10 -25.88 12.67
N CYS A 207 14.37 -24.84 13.02
CA CYS A 207 13.07 -24.50 12.43
C CYS A 207 12.88 -23.01 12.40
N TYR A 208 11.82 -22.58 11.70
CA TYR A 208 11.37 -21.21 11.64
C TYR A 208 9.96 -21.13 12.21
N LEU A 209 9.76 -20.31 13.23
CA LEU A 209 8.46 -20.09 13.88
C LEU A 209 8.13 -18.61 13.93
N PRO A 210 6.82 -18.24 13.93
CA PRO A 210 6.39 -16.88 14.19
C PRO A 210 6.92 -16.34 15.52
N TYR A 211 6.92 -15.01 15.69
CA TYR A 211 7.20 -14.43 17.01
C TYR A 211 6.16 -14.89 18.03
N GLY A 212 6.62 -15.50 19.11
CA GLY A 212 5.74 -16.06 20.13
C GLY A 212 6.49 -16.60 21.34
N LYS A 213 5.73 -17.13 22.30
CA LYS A 213 6.26 -17.88 23.42
C LYS A 213 6.09 -19.36 23.16
N TYR A 214 7.16 -20.11 23.31
CA TYR A 214 7.20 -21.53 23.03
C TYR A 214 7.80 -22.30 24.19
N THR A 215 7.36 -23.55 24.35
CA THR A 215 7.97 -24.52 25.26
C THR A 215 8.63 -25.61 24.43
N ILE A 216 9.90 -25.92 24.70
CA ILE A 216 10.66 -26.97 24.00
C ILE A 216 10.86 -28.13 24.95
N LYS A 217 10.45 -29.35 24.54
CA LYS A 217 10.60 -30.58 25.34
C LYS A 217 11.33 -31.63 24.57
N GLU A 218 12.32 -32.29 25.22
CA GLU A 218 12.96 -33.50 24.69
C GLU A 218 11.97 -34.67 24.84
N THR A 219 11.63 -35.33 23.74
CA THR A 219 10.72 -36.48 23.72
C THR A 219 11.44 -37.80 23.46
N VAL A 220 12.64 -37.74 22.87
CA VAL A 220 13.53 -38.90 22.67
C VAL A 220 14.96 -38.47 22.93
N ALA A 221 15.63 -39.15 23.89
CA ALA A 221 17.03 -38.93 24.14
C ALA A 221 17.91 -39.71 23.14
N PRO A 222 19.12 -39.23 22.82
CA PRO A 222 20.12 -40.02 22.08
C PRO A 222 20.44 -41.35 22.74
N ALA A 223 20.78 -42.34 21.93
CA ALA A 223 21.12 -43.69 22.47
C ALA A 223 22.26 -43.59 23.51
N GLY A 224 21.99 -44.12 24.70
CA GLY A 224 22.94 -44.16 25.84
C GLY A 224 22.92 -42.89 26.72
N TYR A 225 21.94 -41.99 26.53
CA TYR A 225 21.73 -40.81 27.33
C TYR A 225 20.32 -40.79 27.95
N ASN A 226 20.17 -40.14 29.07
CA ASN A 226 18.86 -39.86 29.66
C ASN A 226 18.22 -38.63 29.03
N MET A 227 16.89 -38.60 29.03
CA MET A 227 16.16 -37.40 28.65
C MET A 227 16.48 -36.25 29.61
N ASP A 228 16.49 -35.07 29.06
CA ASP A 228 16.59 -33.84 29.83
C ASP A 228 15.18 -33.51 30.33
N ASP A 229 14.95 -33.51 31.65
CA ASP A 229 13.66 -33.25 32.26
C ASP A 229 13.40 -31.72 32.44
N ALA A 230 14.33 -30.87 31.98
CA ALA A 230 14.18 -29.42 32.05
C ALA A 230 13.24 -28.94 30.93
N GLU A 231 12.14 -28.32 31.31
CA GLU A 231 11.33 -27.51 30.43
C GLU A 231 11.98 -26.11 30.32
N GLU A 232 12.40 -25.70 29.15
CA GLU A 232 12.88 -24.35 28.86
C GLU A 232 11.89 -23.54 28.01
#